data_2c9fc1931737a4f22b18a6282bee4fe6
#
_entry.id   2c9fc1931737a4f22b18a6282bee4fe6
#
_cell.length_a   1.000
_cell.length_b   1.000
_cell.length_c   1.000
_cell.angle_alpha   90.00
_cell.angle_beta   90.00
_cell.angle_gamma   90.00
#
_symmetry.space_group_name_H-M   'P 1'
#
loop_
_entity.id
_entity.type
_entity.pdbx_description
1 polymer ?
#
loop_
_entity_poly.entity_id
_entity_poly.type
_entity_poly.pdbx_seq_one_letter_code
_entity_poly.pdbx_strand_id
1 'polypeptide(L)'
;MQYGYEAVRSFRLPITVGKRQEHRRTNPPNMHFHNGYEVFLVTSGRYRIFAPQKLYEGEGACAVFVNRGVYHCTVRLDCETLPFCGYDLYFLQSVVDLMPPALLNMAPLLENNLVVVPLEEREVAYFEPKLAEMREIYVATRNSGIAPPVLYGLLLAVVNRLADLCGERQVRKFSAGSEGDLYITDVSKCIIEAVDAGRDIGVAELADRFYVSAGKLSYDFHRLTGVPLKRMICELRLQRAKDMLERGMEVKEVAQACGFTGDSYFVQFFKRYTGMPPGRYRDRQKETGSL
;
A
#
# COMPACT_ATOMS: atom_id res chain seq x y z
N MET A 1 22.42 -1.65 7.95
CA MET A 1 21.61 -0.53 7.45
C MET A 1 20.38 -0.44 8.32
N GLN A 2 20.16 0.71 8.96
CA GLN A 2 18.98 0.91 9.81
C GLN A 2 17.87 1.42 8.87
N TYR A 3 16.90 0.56 8.54
CA TYR A 3 15.75 0.93 7.73
C TYR A 3 14.77 1.69 8.62
N GLY A 4 14.52 2.95 8.30
CA GLY A 4 13.48 3.74 8.96
C GLY A 4 12.10 3.28 8.46
N TYR A 5 11.19 3.06 9.40
CA TYR A 5 9.82 2.63 9.15
C TYR A 5 8.90 3.83 9.01
N GLU A 6 8.25 3.99 7.84
CA GLU A 6 6.90 4.51 7.86
C GLU A 6 5.95 3.32 7.85
N ALA A 7 5.29 3.11 8.98
CA ALA A 7 4.24 2.12 9.12
C ALA A 7 3.13 2.38 8.08
N VAL A 8 2.43 1.31 7.74
CA VAL A 8 1.22 1.28 6.90
C VAL A 8 0.48 2.62 6.93
N ARG A 9 0.44 3.33 5.79
CA ARG A 9 -0.28 4.61 5.70
C ARG A 9 -1.76 4.36 5.94
N SER A 10 -2.34 5.07 6.88
CA SER A 10 -3.78 5.12 7.11
C SER A 10 -4.44 5.88 5.95
N PHE A 11 -5.31 5.21 5.22
CA PHE A 11 -6.06 5.84 4.14
C PHE A 11 -7.43 6.27 4.66
N ARG A 12 -7.66 7.57 4.79
CA ARG A 12 -8.97 8.10 5.20
C ARG A 12 -10.08 7.82 4.19
N LEU A 13 -9.73 7.72 2.91
CA LEU A 13 -10.64 7.32 1.84
C LEU A 13 -10.12 6.04 1.17
N PRO A 14 -10.98 5.24 0.55
CA PRO A 14 -10.59 4.03 -0.15
C PRO A 14 -9.74 4.30 -1.41
N ILE A 15 -9.71 5.55 -1.88
CA ILE A 15 -8.85 6.07 -2.93
C ILE A 15 -8.13 7.30 -2.38
N THR A 16 -6.80 7.33 -2.47
CA THR A 16 -5.96 8.43 -1.98
C THR A 16 -4.99 8.84 -3.07
N VAL A 17 -4.83 10.14 -3.27
CA VAL A 17 -3.91 10.68 -4.29
C VAL A 17 -3.00 11.72 -3.67
N GLY A 18 -1.70 11.49 -3.78
CA GLY A 18 -0.63 12.39 -3.39
C GLY A 18 0.07 13.00 -4.60
N LYS A 19 0.64 14.19 -4.42
CA LYS A 19 1.64 14.76 -5.33
C LYS A 19 2.96 14.79 -4.60
N ARG A 20 3.98 14.14 -5.13
CA ARG A 20 5.32 14.21 -4.58
C ARG A 20 6.06 15.37 -5.23
N GLN A 21 6.46 16.32 -4.38
CA GLN A 21 7.46 17.33 -4.69
C GLN A 21 8.59 17.14 -3.67
N GLU A 22 9.56 16.31 -3.99
CA GLU A 22 10.66 16.07 -3.07
C GLU A 22 11.87 16.93 -3.42
N HIS A 23 12.27 17.76 -2.46
CA HIS A 23 13.54 18.49 -2.47
C HIS A 23 14.60 17.85 -1.56
N ARG A 24 14.33 16.67 -0.97
CA ARG A 24 15.25 16.06 0.02
C ARG A 24 15.57 14.62 -0.35
N ARG A 25 16.88 14.31 -0.33
CA ARG A 25 17.35 12.93 -0.29
C ARG A 25 16.91 12.30 1.01
N THR A 26 16.05 11.30 0.98
CA THR A 26 15.88 10.38 2.11
C THR A 26 16.97 9.33 2.03
N ASN A 27 17.96 9.42 2.91
CA ASN A 27 19.00 8.40 3.03
C ASN A 27 18.98 7.88 4.48
N PRO A 28 18.70 6.62 4.74
CA PRO A 28 18.48 5.52 3.80
C PRO A 28 17.05 5.48 3.24
N PRO A 29 16.82 4.76 2.12
CA PRO A 29 15.48 4.61 1.57
C PRO A 29 14.57 3.91 2.60
N ASN A 30 13.40 4.53 2.88
CA ASN A 30 12.41 3.93 3.75
C ASN A 30 11.64 2.84 3.00
N MET A 31 12.11 1.59 3.12
CA MET A 31 11.34 0.43 2.68
C MET A 31 10.02 0.37 3.45
N HIS A 32 8.91 0.33 2.74
CA HIS A 32 7.58 0.25 3.32
C HIS A 32 6.69 -0.71 2.53
N PHE A 33 5.55 -1.03 3.07
CA PHE A 33 4.47 -1.75 2.42
C PHE A 33 3.14 -1.15 2.85
N HIS A 34 2.08 -1.46 2.11
CA HIS A 34 0.72 -1.03 2.44
C HIS A 34 -0.30 -2.10 2.06
N ASN A 35 -1.49 -2.00 2.65
CA ASN A 35 -2.60 -2.91 2.40
C ASN A 35 -3.41 -2.56 1.13
N GLY A 36 -3.06 -1.49 0.44
CA GLY A 36 -3.66 -1.10 -0.83
C GLY A 36 -2.76 -1.40 -2.01
N TYR A 37 -3.31 -1.22 -3.20
CA TYR A 37 -2.56 -1.14 -4.44
C TYR A 37 -2.01 0.28 -4.59
N GLU A 38 -0.85 0.40 -5.23
CA GLU A 38 -0.27 1.70 -5.54
C GLU A 38 0.03 1.79 -7.03
N VAL A 39 -0.32 2.94 -7.61
CA VAL A 39 0.21 3.39 -8.90
C VAL A 39 1.03 4.63 -8.64
N PHE A 40 2.32 4.58 -8.97
CA PHE A 40 3.21 5.70 -8.84
C PHE A 40 3.63 6.20 -10.22
N LEU A 41 3.34 7.46 -10.51
CA LEU A 41 3.76 8.12 -11.75
C LEU A 41 5.03 8.93 -11.51
N VAL A 42 6.08 8.65 -12.27
CA VAL A 42 7.26 9.51 -12.45
C VAL A 42 7.11 10.20 -13.80
N THR A 43 7.16 11.51 -13.86
CA THR A 43 7.05 12.25 -15.12
C THR A 43 8.40 12.56 -15.75
N SER A 44 9.46 12.62 -14.93
CA SER A 44 10.83 12.88 -15.42
C SER A 44 11.89 12.57 -14.36
N GLY A 45 13.15 12.45 -14.78
CA GLY A 45 14.31 12.35 -13.92
C GLY A 45 14.86 10.93 -13.78
N ARG A 46 15.91 10.78 -12.96
CA ARG A 46 16.54 9.49 -12.66
C ARG A 46 16.04 8.96 -11.32
N TYR A 47 15.74 7.66 -11.25
CA TYR A 47 15.14 7.05 -10.06
C TYR A 47 15.66 5.64 -9.82
N ARG A 48 15.54 5.21 -8.57
CA ARG A 48 15.72 3.83 -8.12
C ARG A 48 14.44 3.32 -7.47
N ILE A 49 14.04 2.12 -7.86
CA ILE A 49 12.93 1.42 -7.23
C ILE A 49 13.51 0.19 -6.56
N PHE A 50 13.40 0.15 -5.24
CA PHE A 50 13.80 -0.98 -4.43
C PHE A 50 12.60 -1.88 -4.22
N ALA A 51 12.75 -3.15 -4.52
CA ALA A 51 11.84 -4.23 -4.14
C ALA A 51 12.66 -5.33 -3.43
N PRO A 52 12.04 -6.29 -2.77
CA PRO A 52 12.80 -7.37 -2.10
C PRO A 52 13.82 -7.97 -3.05
N GLN A 53 15.11 -7.85 -2.69
CA GLN A 53 16.30 -8.34 -3.41
C GLN A 53 16.45 -7.85 -4.87
N LYS A 54 15.69 -6.85 -5.29
CA LYS A 54 15.82 -6.27 -6.63
C LYS A 54 15.91 -4.76 -6.57
N LEU A 55 16.77 -4.25 -7.41
CA LEU A 55 16.97 -2.84 -7.66
C LEU A 55 16.70 -2.56 -9.13
N TYR A 56 15.80 -1.62 -9.39
CA TYR A 56 15.60 -1.06 -10.70
C TYR A 56 16.10 0.39 -10.74
N GLU A 57 16.96 0.70 -11.68
CA GLU A 57 17.38 2.06 -12.00
C GLU A 57 16.81 2.45 -13.36
N GLY A 58 16.21 3.63 -13.42
CA GLY A 58 15.61 4.16 -14.64
C GLY A 58 15.80 5.66 -14.78
N GLU A 59 15.56 6.11 -15.99
CA GLU A 59 15.57 7.52 -16.38
C GLU A 59 14.36 7.81 -17.27
N GLY A 60 13.80 9.02 -17.14
CA GLY A 60 12.61 9.43 -17.89
C GLY A 60 11.30 9.11 -17.17
N ALA A 61 10.21 9.14 -17.92
CA ALA A 61 8.89 8.90 -17.36
C ALA A 61 8.59 7.40 -17.21
N CYS A 62 7.93 7.05 -16.11
CA CYS A 62 7.39 5.71 -15.91
C CYS A 62 6.16 5.70 -15.01
N ALA A 63 5.32 4.68 -15.17
CA ALA A 63 4.32 4.30 -14.19
C ALA A 63 4.77 3.00 -13.51
N VAL A 64 4.60 2.96 -12.19
CA VAL A 64 4.92 1.81 -11.37
C VAL A 64 3.65 1.31 -10.71
N PHE A 65 3.31 0.05 -10.92
CA PHE A 65 2.26 -0.60 -10.16
C PHE A 65 2.88 -1.47 -9.08
N VAL A 66 2.39 -1.33 -7.86
CA VAL A 66 2.80 -2.12 -6.70
C VAL A 66 1.60 -2.86 -6.14
N ASN A 67 1.72 -4.18 -6.06
CA ASN A 67 0.70 -5.03 -5.48
C ASN A 67 0.68 -4.91 -3.94
N ARG A 68 -0.43 -5.29 -3.33
CA ARG A 68 -0.63 -5.27 -1.87
C ARG A 68 0.45 -6.09 -1.16
N GLY A 69 0.94 -5.57 -0.05
CA GLY A 69 1.92 -6.25 0.80
C GLY A 69 3.33 -6.35 0.23
N VAL A 70 3.59 -5.75 -0.90
CA VAL A 70 4.94 -5.74 -1.49
C VAL A 70 5.79 -4.67 -0.83
N TYR A 71 6.91 -5.09 -0.23
CA TYR A 71 7.91 -4.17 0.29
C TYR A 71 8.60 -3.45 -0.85
N HIS A 72 8.58 -2.15 -0.81
CA HIS A 72 9.21 -1.32 -1.84
C HIS A 72 9.62 0.04 -1.31
N CYS A 73 10.45 0.71 -2.10
CA CYS A 73 10.79 2.11 -1.92
C CYS A 73 11.20 2.69 -3.28
N THR A 74 10.76 3.90 -3.55
CA THR A 74 11.22 4.64 -4.73
C THR A 74 12.05 5.83 -4.29
N VAL A 75 13.26 5.94 -4.78
CA VAL A 75 14.21 7.02 -4.49
C VAL A 75 14.59 7.72 -5.78
N ARG A 76 14.59 9.02 -5.73
CA ARG A 76 15.11 9.86 -6.81
C ARG A 76 16.62 10.07 -6.68
N LEU A 77 17.33 10.12 -7.80
CA LEU A 77 18.79 10.22 -7.84
C LEU A 77 19.31 11.64 -8.14
N ASP A 78 18.49 12.51 -8.74
CA ASP A 78 18.90 13.81 -9.29
C ASP A 78 18.08 15.00 -8.76
N CYS A 79 17.80 14.99 -7.45
CA CYS A 79 16.96 16.01 -6.80
C CYS A 79 17.53 17.44 -6.77
N GLU A 80 18.75 17.67 -7.28
CA GLU A 80 19.38 18.99 -7.27
C GLU A 80 19.12 19.80 -8.55
N THR A 81 18.80 19.14 -9.66
CA THR A 81 18.79 19.78 -10.98
C THR A 81 17.44 19.88 -11.66
N LEU A 82 16.45 19.05 -11.28
CA LEU A 82 15.12 19.04 -11.89
C LEU A 82 14.02 18.97 -10.84
N PRO A 83 12.96 19.79 -10.95
CA PRO A 83 11.80 19.64 -10.07
C PRO A 83 11.15 18.27 -10.33
N PHE A 84 11.05 17.46 -9.30
CA PHE A 84 10.33 16.20 -9.38
C PHE A 84 8.84 16.47 -9.46
N CYS A 85 8.22 15.96 -10.50
CA CYS A 85 6.78 15.82 -10.59
C CYS A 85 6.43 14.34 -10.61
N GLY A 86 5.66 13.93 -9.63
CA GLY A 86 5.13 12.57 -9.54
C GLY A 86 3.81 12.57 -8.78
N TYR A 87 3.05 11.51 -8.99
CA TYR A 87 1.79 11.29 -8.31
C TYR A 87 1.77 9.89 -7.72
N ASP A 88 1.29 9.78 -6.48
CA ASP A 88 0.98 8.50 -5.84
C ASP A 88 -0.53 8.33 -5.82
N LEU A 89 -1.01 7.26 -6.39
CA LEU A 89 -2.41 6.82 -6.33
C LEU A 89 -2.47 5.53 -5.53
N TYR A 90 -3.17 5.56 -4.40
CA TYR A 90 -3.44 4.38 -3.58
C TYR A 90 -4.91 4.03 -3.62
N PHE A 91 -5.24 2.73 -3.69
CA PHE A 91 -6.62 2.27 -3.59
C PHE A 91 -6.69 0.91 -2.91
N LEU A 92 -7.77 0.72 -2.14
CA LEU A 92 -7.98 -0.47 -1.34
C LEU A 92 -8.63 -1.61 -2.15
N GLN A 93 -8.49 -2.84 -1.66
CA GLN A 93 -9.20 -4.00 -2.22
C GLN A 93 -10.72 -3.77 -2.30
N SER A 94 -11.31 -3.13 -1.31
CA SER A 94 -12.73 -2.81 -1.30
C SER A 94 -13.21 -1.97 -2.50
N VAL A 95 -12.31 -1.18 -3.11
CA VAL A 95 -12.61 -0.46 -4.36
C VAL A 95 -12.66 -1.42 -5.54
N VAL A 96 -11.73 -2.36 -5.59
CA VAL A 96 -11.69 -3.40 -6.63
C VAL A 96 -12.93 -4.30 -6.55
N ASP A 97 -13.32 -4.69 -5.34
CA ASP A 97 -14.48 -5.56 -5.07
C ASP A 97 -15.82 -4.92 -5.48
N LEU A 98 -15.89 -3.59 -5.51
CA LEU A 98 -17.06 -2.85 -5.96
C LEU A 98 -17.21 -2.79 -7.49
N MET A 99 -16.14 -3.15 -8.24
CA MET A 99 -16.11 -3.00 -9.68
C MET A 99 -16.25 -4.35 -10.39
N PRO A 100 -17.19 -4.47 -11.34
CA PRO A 100 -17.26 -5.67 -12.17
C PRO A 100 -15.93 -5.90 -12.91
N PRO A 101 -15.46 -7.16 -13.06
CA PRO A 101 -14.25 -7.46 -13.81
C PRO A 101 -14.26 -6.97 -15.27
N ALA A 102 -15.45 -6.81 -15.85
CA ALA A 102 -15.63 -6.21 -17.17
C ALA A 102 -15.29 -4.72 -17.26
N LEU A 103 -15.29 -4.00 -16.11
CA LEU A 103 -14.94 -2.59 -16.04
C LEU A 103 -13.52 -2.34 -15.56
N LEU A 104 -12.97 -3.20 -14.71
CA LEU A 104 -11.64 -3.07 -14.14
C LEU A 104 -10.80 -4.31 -14.45
N ASN A 105 -9.90 -4.19 -15.42
CA ASN A 105 -8.98 -5.26 -15.79
C ASN A 105 -7.65 -5.09 -15.05
N MET A 106 -7.48 -5.78 -13.94
CA MET A 106 -6.21 -5.78 -13.19
C MET A 106 -5.35 -7.02 -13.46
N ALA A 107 -5.83 -8.01 -14.21
CA ALA A 107 -5.13 -9.27 -14.38
C ALA A 107 -3.65 -9.10 -14.83
N PRO A 108 -3.31 -8.27 -15.85
CA PRO A 108 -1.92 -8.11 -16.28
C PRO A 108 -1.01 -7.48 -15.20
N LEU A 109 -1.59 -6.71 -14.27
CA LEU A 109 -0.89 -6.06 -13.19
C LEU A 109 -0.69 -6.99 -11.99
N LEU A 110 -1.69 -7.84 -11.70
CA LEU A 110 -1.70 -8.74 -10.54
C LEU A 110 -0.80 -9.97 -10.72
N GLU A 111 -0.45 -10.33 -11.96
CA GLU A 111 0.51 -11.42 -12.24
C GLU A 111 1.89 -11.18 -11.62
N ASN A 112 2.18 -9.92 -11.28
CA ASN A 112 3.49 -9.52 -10.76
C ASN A 112 3.35 -8.75 -9.45
N ASN A 113 4.37 -8.84 -8.62
CA ASN A 113 4.42 -8.11 -7.35
C ASN A 113 4.59 -6.61 -7.57
N LEU A 114 5.42 -6.25 -8.55
CA LEU A 114 5.68 -4.89 -8.96
C LEU A 114 5.93 -4.87 -10.46
N VAL A 115 5.36 -3.88 -11.14
CA VAL A 115 5.52 -3.66 -12.59
C VAL A 115 6.00 -2.24 -12.82
N VAL A 116 7.03 -2.08 -13.63
CA VAL A 116 7.51 -0.76 -14.10
C VAL A 116 7.24 -0.66 -15.58
N VAL A 117 6.43 0.33 -15.97
CA VAL A 117 6.05 0.63 -17.35
C VAL A 117 6.72 1.93 -17.77
N PRO A 118 7.75 1.91 -18.62
CA PRO A 118 8.29 3.13 -19.22
C PRO A 118 7.20 3.84 -20.02
N LEU A 119 7.11 5.16 -19.89
CA LEU A 119 6.10 5.97 -20.55
C LEU A 119 6.72 6.87 -21.61
N GLU A 120 6.03 6.98 -22.74
CA GLU A 120 6.29 8.00 -23.75
C GLU A 120 5.56 9.30 -23.40
N GLU A 121 5.88 10.39 -24.06
CA GLU A 121 5.29 11.71 -23.82
C GLU A 121 3.75 11.68 -23.92
N ARG A 122 3.21 10.96 -24.90
CA ARG A 122 1.74 10.81 -25.07
C ARG A 122 1.07 10.09 -23.90
N GLU A 123 1.78 9.18 -23.23
CA GLU A 123 1.25 8.47 -22.06
C GLU A 123 1.34 9.33 -20.81
N VAL A 124 2.42 10.08 -20.66
CA VAL A 124 2.51 11.11 -19.60
C VAL A 124 1.35 12.10 -19.74
N ALA A 125 1.11 12.61 -20.97
CA ALA A 125 -0.01 13.50 -21.26
C ALA A 125 -1.39 12.86 -21.01
N TYR A 126 -1.49 11.52 -21.03
CA TYR A 126 -2.72 10.81 -20.66
C TYR A 126 -2.88 10.68 -19.14
N PHE A 127 -1.82 10.29 -18.41
CA PHE A 127 -1.89 9.97 -16.98
C PHE A 127 -1.86 11.20 -16.08
N GLU A 128 -0.94 12.13 -16.34
CA GLU A 128 -0.68 13.25 -15.44
C GLU A 128 -1.91 14.13 -15.17
N PRO A 129 -2.70 14.56 -16.18
CA PRO A 129 -3.91 15.36 -15.94
C PRO A 129 -4.95 14.64 -15.10
N LYS A 130 -5.13 13.32 -15.31
CA LYS A 130 -6.09 12.51 -14.55
C LYS A 130 -5.70 12.39 -13.09
N LEU A 131 -4.42 12.16 -12.82
CA LEU A 131 -3.90 12.08 -11.45
C LEU A 131 -3.91 13.46 -10.76
N ALA A 132 -3.68 14.54 -11.51
CA ALA A 132 -3.81 15.90 -11.00
C ALA A 132 -5.27 16.20 -10.60
N GLU A 133 -6.24 15.90 -11.45
CA GLU A 133 -7.66 16.05 -11.18
C GLU A 133 -8.10 15.20 -9.99
N MET A 134 -7.72 13.92 -9.97
CA MET A 134 -7.99 13.02 -8.83
C MET A 134 -7.46 13.61 -7.52
N ARG A 135 -6.27 14.21 -7.54
CA ARG A 135 -5.68 14.82 -6.35
C ARG A 135 -6.48 16.04 -5.88
N GLU A 136 -6.90 16.91 -6.78
CA GLU A 136 -7.73 18.08 -6.45
C GLU A 136 -9.05 17.64 -5.79
N ILE A 137 -9.74 16.67 -6.39
CA ILE A 137 -10.97 16.10 -5.84
C ILE A 137 -10.69 15.45 -4.48
N TYR A 138 -9.62 14.66 -4.35
CA TYR A 138 -9.25 14.04 -3.09
C TYR A 138 -9.00 15.08 -1.99
N VAL A 139 -8.25 16.13 -2.27
CA VAL A 139 -7.96 17.20 -1.29
C VAL A 139 -9.24 17.90 -0.86
N ALA A 140 -10.16 18.17 -1.79
CA ALA A 140 -11.45 18.81 -1.50
C ALA A 140 -12.38 17.91 -0.66
N THR A 141 -12.30 16.57 -0.81
CA THR A 141 -13.28 15.64 -0.24
C THR A 141 -12.75 14.73 0.86
N ARG A 142 -11.44 14.72 1.12
CA ARG A 142 -10.80 13.80 2.08
C ARG A 142 -11.35 13.86 3.51
N ASN A 143 -11.97 14.97 3.89
CA ASN A 143 -12.56 15.14 5.23
C ASN A 143 -14.06 14.74 5.28
N SER A 144 -14.71 14.52 4.13
CA SER A 144 -16.12 14.09 4.07
C SER A 144 -16.32 12.61 4.40
N GLY A 145 -15.25 11.80 4.37
CA GLY A 145 -15.33 10.34 4.53
C GLY A 145 -15.95 9.60 3.34
N ILE A 146 -16.35 10.33 2.28
CA ILE A 146 -17.01 9.77 1.08
C ILE A 146 -16.17 10.11 -0.15
N ALA A 147 -15.77 9.07 -0.89
CA ALA A 147 -15.09 9.23 -2.17
C ALA A 147 -16.13 9.51 -3.28
N PRO A 148 -16.05 10.65 -3.97
CA PRO A 148 -17.00 10.97 -5.04
C PRO A 148 -16.92 9.95 -6.19
N PRO A 149 -18.05 9.67 -6.89
CA PRO A 149 -18.07 8.73 -8.02
C PRO A 149 -17.06 9.03 -9.13
N VAL A 150 -16.74 10.30 -9.36
CA VAL A 150 -15.75 10.71 -10.36
C VAL A 150 -14.35 10.15 -10.07
N LEU A 151 -13.96 9.99 -8.79
CA LEU A 151 -12.68 9.35 -8.44
C LEU A 151 -12.60 7.91 -8.91
N TYR A 152 -13.70 7.17 -8.84
CA TYR A 152 -13.79 5.79 -9.34
C TYR A 152 -13.67 5.73 -10.86
N GLY A 153 -14.31 6.66 -11.58
CA GLY A 153 -14.19 6.77 -13.04
C GLY A 153 -12.76 7.08 -13.50
N LEU A 154 -12.09 8.02 -12.83
CA LEU A 154 -10.69 8.34 -13.11
C LEU A 154 -9.74 7.20 -12.75
N LEU A 155 -10.00 6.49 -11.63
CA LEU A 155 -9.25 5.29 -11.26
C LEU A 155 -9.34 4.22 -12.34
N LEU A 156 -10.56 3.92 -12.83
CA LEU A 156 -10.78 2.97 -13.93
C LEU A 156 -9.96 3.34 -15.16
N ALA A 157 -9.99 4.63 -15.55
CA ALA A 157 -9.24 5.10 -16.71
C ALA A 157 -7.71 4.92 -16.53
N VAL A 158 -7.18 5.23 -15.34
CA VAL A 158 -5.75 5.10 -15.05
C VAL A 158 -5.32 3.63 -14.99
N VAL A 159 -6.04 2.80 -14.24
CA VAL A 159 -5.64 1.40 -14.02
C VAL A 159 -5.80 0.56 -15.27
N ASN A 160 -6.90 0.69 -16.01
CA ASN A 160 -7.11 -0.05 -17.25
C ASN A 160 -6.05 0.34 -18.30
N ARG A 161 -5.77 1.65 -18.47
CA ARG A 161 -4.72 2.05 -19.43
C ARG A 161 -3.35 1.50 -19.04
N LEU A 162 -3.04 1.46 -17.74
CA LEU A 162 -1.78 0.87 -17.27
C LEU A 162 -1.74 -0.65 -17.53
N ALA A 163 -2.85 -1.35 -17.33
CA ALA A 163 -2.98 -2.78 -17.62
C ALA A 163 -2.80 -3.08 -19.13
N ASP A 164 -3.39 -2.24 -20.00
CA ASP A 164 -3.22 -2.34 -21.45
C ASP A 164 -1.74 -2.20 -21.84
N LEU A 165 -1.07 -1.15 -21.34
CA LEU A 165 0.35 -0.92 -21.58
C LEU A 165 1.22 -2.08 -21.08
N CYS A 166 0.83 -2.70 -19.96
CA CYS A 166 1.50 -3.86 -19.41
C CYS A 166 1.38 -5.09 -20.31
N GLY A 167 0.25 -5.25 -21.01
CA GLY A 167 0.02 -6.32 -22.00
C GLY A 167 0.69 -6.06 -23.36
N GLU A 168 0.71 -4.81 -23.81
CA GLU A 168 1.22 -4.42 -25.14
C GLU A 168 2.74 -4.37 -25.24
N ARG A 169 3.47 -4.19 -24.13
CA ARG A 169 4.92 -3.92 -24.12
C ARG A 169 5.71 -4.97 -23.35
N GLN A 170 7.01 -5.07 -23.66
CA GLN A 170 7.98 -5.74 -22.80
C GLN A 170 8.22 -4.87 -21.55
N VAL A 171 7.27 -4.90 -20.62
CA VAL A 171 7.42 -4.23 -19.33
C VAL A 171 8.41 -4.98 -18.46
N ARG A 172 9.18 -4.26 -17.66
CA ARG A 172 10.05 -4.89 -16.67
C ARG A 172 9.19 -5.38 -15.50
N LYS A 173 8.90 -6.67 -15.55
CA LYS A 173 8.13 -7.37 -14.52
C LYS A 173 9.08 -7.80 -13.41
N PHE A 174 8.77 -7.39 -12.20
CA PHE A 174 9.45 -7.89 -11.01
C PHE A 174 8.65 -9.07 -10.46
N SER A 175 8.87 -10.23 -11.05
CA SER A 175 8.62 -11.47 -10.35
C SER A 175 9.72 -11.63 -9.29
N ALA A 176 9.40 -12.16 -8.14
CA ALA A 176 10.37 -12.39 -7.09
C ALA A 176 11.60 -13.14 -7.64
N GLY A 177 12.79 -12.73 -7.19
CA GLY A 177 14.04 -13.11 -7.85
C GLY A 177 14.58 -14.48 -7.53
N SER A 178 14.26 -15.05 -6.38
CA SER A 178 14.63 -16.39 -5.94
C SER A 178 13.42 -17.07 -5.31
N GLU A 179 13.42 -18.39 -5.22
CA GLU A 179 12.35 -19.15 -4.51
C GLU A 179 12.12 -18.60 -3.09
N GLY A 180 13.18 -18.11 -2.42
CA GLY A 180 13.07 -17.50 -1.10
C GLY A 180 12.33 -16.16 -1.06
N ASP A 181 12.32 -15.40 -2.16
CA ASP A 181 11.68 -14.08 -2.21
C ASP A 181 10.19 -14.20 -2.55
N LEU A 182 9.84 -15.19 -3.36
CA LEU A 182 8.46 -15.52 -3.71
C LEU A 182 7.64 -15.78 -2.46
N TYR A 183 8.12 -16.67 -1.61
CA TYR A 183 7.34 -17.10 -0.46
C TYR A 183 7.15 -15.97 0.58
N ILE A 184 8.08 -15.04 0.76
CA ILE A 184 7.92 -13.90 1.69
C ILE A 184 6.84 -12.93 1.20
N THR A 185 6.73 -12.71 -0.10
CA THR A 185 5.62 -11.92 -0.66
C THR A 185 4.29 -12.63 -0.48
N ASP A 186 4.25 -13.93 -0.69
CA ASP A 186 3.03 -14.74 -0.48
C ASP A 186 2.65 -14.81 1.01
N VAL A 187 3.64 -14.87 1.91
CA VAL A 187 3.42 -14.72 3.37
C VAL A 187 2.77 -13.37 3.66
N SER A 188 3.28 -12.28 3.09
CA SER A 188 2.73 -10.93 3.28
C SER A 188 1.28 -10.83 2.77
N LYS A 189 1.00 -11.36 1.58
CA LYS A 189 -0.37 -11.43 1.02
C LYS A 189 -1.29 -12.24 1.93
N CYS A 190 -0.85 -13.40 2.38
CA CYS A 190 -1.63 -14.26 3.28
C CYS A 190 -1.99 -13.55 4.60
N ILE A 191 -1.07 -12.77 5.16
CA ILE A 191 -1.32 -11.98 6.37
C ILE A 191 -2.38 -10.90 6.08
N ILE A 192 -2.25 -10.18 4.98
CA ILE A 192 -3.18 -9.12 4.58
C ILE A 192 -4.59 -9.70 4.39
N GLU A 193 -4.72 -10.79 3.64
CA GLU A 193 -6.00 -11.48 3.42
C GLU A 193 -6.63 -11.97 4.72
N ALA A 194 -5.83 -12.52 5.64
CA ALA A 194 -6.33 -12.95 6.94
C ALA A 194 -6.82 -11.77 7.78
N VAL A 195 -6.04 -10.68 7.83
CA VAL A 195 -6.42 -9.46 8.54
C VAL A 195 -7.68 -8.86 7.93
N ASP A 196 -7.79 -8.77 6.60
CA ASP A 196 -8.99 -8.26 5.91
C ASP A 196 -10.23 -9.12 6.16
N ALA A 197 -10.06 -10.42 6.29
CA ALA A 197 -11.12 -11.35 6.65
C ALA A 197 -11.46 -11.36 8.16
N GLY A 198 -10.76 -10.56 8.99
CA GLY A 198 -10.94 -10.56 10.45
C GLY A 198 -10.48 -11.83 11.14
N ARG A 199 -9.62 -12.61 10.49
CA ARG A 199 -9.08 -13.85 11.07
C ARG A 199 -7.83 -13.55 11.91
N ASP A 200 -7.74 -14.25 13.04
CA ASP A 200 -6.46 -14.31 13.77
C ASP A 200 -5.47 -15.12 12.94
N ILE A 201 -4.27 -14.62 12.78
CA ILE A 201 -3.17 -15.32 12.11
C ILE A 201 -1.91 -15.14 12.91
N GLY A 202 -1.21 -16.25 13.15
CA GLY A 202 0.03 -16.31 13.93
C GLY A 202 1.19 -16.81 13.11
N VAL A 203 2.42 -16.63 13.66
CA VAL A 203 3.65 -17.08 13.00
C VAL A 203 3.67 -18.59 12.82
N ALA A 204 3.14 -19.36 13.79
CA ALA A 204 3.09 -20.82 13.71
C ALA A 204 2.20 -21.29 12.54
N GLU A 205 0.97 -20.75 12.43
CA GLU A 205 0.05 -21.06 11.33
C GLU A 205 0.64 -20.71 9.96
N LEU A 206 1.30 -19.55 9.87
CA LEU A 206 2.00 -19.17 8.64
C LEU A 206 3.13 -20.13 8.31
N ALA A 207 3.92 -20.50 9.30
CA ALA A 207 5.03 -21.45 9.13
C ALA A 207 4.55 -22.82 8.62
N ASP A 208 3.48 -23.33 9.21
CA ASP A 208 2.84 -24.58 8.77
C ASP A 208 2.32 -24.47 7.34
N ARG A 209 1.63 -23.37 7.01
CA ARG A 209 1.08 -23.13 5.66
C ARG A 209 2.15 -23.07 4.57
N PHE A 210 3.32 -22.54 4.91
CA PHE A 210 4.46 -22.41 3.98
C PHE A 210 5.51 -23.51 4.13
N TYR A 211 5.21 -24.56 4.89
CA TYR A 211 6.07 -25.73 5.07
C TYR A 211 7.48 -25.41 5.58
N VAL A 212 7.60 -24.43 6.47
CA VAL A 212 8.86 -24.01 7.10
C VAL A 212 8.72 -23.96 8.63
N SER A 213 9.85 -23.96 9.35
CA SER A 213 9.78 -23.71 10.79
C SER A 213 9.47 -22.23 11.09
N ALA A 214 8.80 -21.98 12.23
CA ALA A 214 8.48 -20.61 12.69
C ALA A 214 9.74 -19.74 12.85
N GLY A 215 10.85 -20.34 13.27
CA GLY A 215 12.15 -19.67 13.37
C GLY A 215 12.70 -19.27 12.00
N LYS A 216 12.67 -20.19 11.03
CA LYS A 216 13.11 -19.94 9.66
C LYS A 216 12.25 -18.85 9.02
N LEU A 217 10.93 -18.95 9.12
CA LEU A 217 10.01 -17.94 8.58
C LEU A 217 10.29 -16.55 9.16
N SER A 218 10.43 -16.44 10.48
CA SER A 218 10.71 -15.16 11.15
C SER A 218 12.06 -14.58 10.75
N TYR A 219 13.08 -15.43 10.62
CA TYR A 219 14.42 -15.02 10.18
C TYR A 219 14.42 -14.53 8.73
N ASP A 220 13.88 -15.33 7.82
CA ASP A 220 13.84 -14.98 6.39
C ASP A 220 13.01 -13.71 6.16
N PHE A 221 11.84 -13.62 6.81
CA PHE A 221 11.00 -12.44 6.73
C PHE A 221 11.74 -11.18 7.19
N HIS A 222 12.37 -11.24 8.36
CA HIS A 222 13.15 -10.11 8.88
C HIS A 222 14.35 -9.77 8.00
N ARG A 223 15.09 -10.77 7.53
CA ARG A 223 16.26 -10.59 6.64
C ARG A 223 15.87 -9.91 5.33
N LEU A 224 14.72 -10.28 4.73
CA LEU A 224 14.29 -9.80 3.43
C LEU A 224 13.55 -8.48 3.50
N THR A 225 12.77 -8.25 4.56
CA THR A 225 11.92 -7.05 4.71
C THR A 225 12.50 -6.02 5.67
N GLY A 226 13.45 -6.41 6.52
CA GLY A 226 13.95 -5.59 7.62
C GLY A 226 12.98 -5.48 8.81
N VAL A 227 11.81 -6.14 8.75
CA VAL A 227 10.72 -6.04 9.73
C VAL A 227 10.50 -7.37 10.43
N PRO A 228 10.35 -7.40 11.76
CA PRO A 228 9.88 -8.61 12.43
C PRO A 228 8.47 -8.99 11.97
N LEU A 229 8.26 -10.25 11.59
CA LEU A 229 6.99 -10.76 11.08
C LEU A 229 5.79 -10.46 12.02
N LYS A 230 5.98 -10.67 13.34
CA LYS A 230 4.96 -10.33 14.34
C LYS A 230 4.57 -8.84 14.32
N ARG A 231 5.54 -7.98 14.07
CA ARG A 231 5.30 -6.54 13.98
C ARG A 231 4.42 -6.19 12.78
N MET A 232 4.67 -6.79 11.62
CA MET A 232 3.81 -6.62 10.43
C MET A 232 2.36 -6.98 10.74
N ILE A 233 2.13 -8.15 11.34
CA ILE A 233 0.78 -8.59 11.72
C ILE A 233 0.11 -7.58 12.66
N CYS A 234 0.84 -7.12 13.68
CA CYS A 234 0.32 -6.13 14.63
C CYS A 234 -0.03 -4.80 13.97
N GLU A 235 0.82 -4.30 13.08
CA GLU A 235 0.62 -3.02 12.39
C GLU A 235 -0.59 -3.07 11.45
N LEU A 236 -0.77 -4.15 10.70
CA LEU A 236 -1.95 -4.35 9.84
C LEU A 236 -3.25 -4.40 10.65
N ARG A 237 -3.27 -5.16 11.76
CA ARG A 237 -4.45 -5.20 12.64
C ARG A 237 -4.75 -3.85 13.28
N LEU A 238 -3.70 -3.13 13.70
CA LEU A 238 -3.86 -1.81 14.27
C LEU A 238 -4.43 -0.82 13.25
N GLN A 239 -3.94 -0.89 12.02
CA GLN A 239 -4.43 -0.04 10.94
C GLN A 239 -5.91 -0.30 10.66
N ARG A 240 -6.28 -1.56 10.46
CA ARG A 240 -7.69 -1.95 10.28
C ARG A 240 -8.57 -1.46 11.45
N ALA A 241 -8.09 -1.62 12.68
CA ALA A 241 -8.83 -1.16 13.84
C ALA A 241 -9.03 0.36 13.84
N LYS A 242 -8.01 1.14 13.48
CA LYS A 242 -8.12 2.60 13.33
C LYS A 242 -9.14 2.98 12.28
N ASP A 243 -9.08 2.39 11.09
CA ASP A 243 -9.99 2.67 9.98
C ASP A 243 -11.46 2.42 10.37
N MET A 244 -11.73 1.34 11.11
CA MET A 244 -13.07 1.00 11.59
C MET A 244 -13.56 1.96 12.68
N LEU A 245 -12.68 2.33 13.62
CA LEU A 245 -13.00 3.31 14.67
C LEU A 245 -13.25 4.71 14.09
N GLU A 246 -12.50 5.11 13.08
CA GLU A 246 -12.68 6.38 12.36
C GLU A 246 -14.04 6.43 11.62
N ARG A 247 -14.55 5.28 11.19
CA ARG A 247 -15.92 5.13 10.64
C ARG A 247 -17.00 5.09 11.72
N GLY A 248 -16.63 5.21 13.00
CA GLY A 248 -17.55 5.28 14.13
C GLY A 248 -18.04 3.94 14.65
N MET A 249 -17.45 2.82 14.22
CA MET A 249 -17.83 1.48 14.69
C MET A 249 -17.58 1.31 16.20
N GLU A 250 -18.38 0.48 16.83
CA GLU A 250 -18.25 0.20 18.26
C GLU A 250 -17.00 -0.63 18.56
N VAL A 251 -16.36 -0.33 19.69
CA VAL A 251 -15.08 -0.94 20.09
C VAL A 251 -15.14 -2.47 20.09
N LYS A 252 -16.26 -3.05 20.53
CA LYS A 252 -16.49 -4.48 20.56
C LYS A 252 -16.58 -5.09 19.17
N GLU A 253 -17.27 -4.42 18.25
CA GLU A 253 -17.37 -4.86 16.85
C GLU A 253 -16.02 -4.81 16.16
N VAL A 254 -15.24 -3.74 16.42
CA VAL A 254 -13.87 -3.60 15.89
C VAL A 254 -12.96 -4.70 16.40
N ALA A 255 -13.03 -5.04 17.70
CA ALA A 255 -12.23 -6.13 18.26
C ALA A 255 -12.51 -7.46 17.54
N GLN A 256 -13.77 -7.82 17.35
CA GLN A 256 -14.18 -9.03 16.63
C GLN A 256 -13.73 -8.99 15.16
N ALA A 257 -14.00 -7.90 14.47
CA ALA A 257 -13.65 -7.74 13.06
C ALA A 257 -12.14 -7.74 12.81
N CYS A 258 -11.32 -7.43 13.81
CA CYS A 258 -9.86 -7.50 13.73
C CYS A 258 -9.27 -8.84 14.24
N GLY A 259 -10.11 -9.83 14.51
CA GLY A 259 -9.70 -11.18 14.91
C GLY A 259 -9.20 -11.27 16.36
N PHE A 260 -9.64 -10.37 17.26
CA PHE A 260 -9.34 -10.47 18.67
C PHE A 260 -10.37 -11.33 19.39
N THR A 261 -9.88 -12.31 20.16
CA THR A 261 -10.74 -13.24 20.93
C THR A 261 -11.32 -12.63 22.20
N GLY A 262 -10.87 -11.43 22.60
CA GLY A 262 -11.34 -10.75 23.80
C GLY A 262 -11.16 -9.24 23.74
N ASP A 263 -12.23 -8.52 24.16
CA ASP A 263 -12.29 -7.05 24.14
C ASP A 263 -11.18 -6.43 25.01
N SER A 264 -10.91 -6.99 26.18
CA SER A 264 -9.88 -6.48 27.10
C SER A 264 -8.46 -6.57 26.49
N TYR A 265 -8.19 -7.65 25.76
CA TYR A 265 -6.91 -7.80 25.06
C TYR A 265 -6.78 -6.80 23.90
N PHE A 266 -7.85 -6.61 23.14
CA PHE A 266 -7.89 -5.58 22.09
C PHE A 266 -7.63 -4.18 22.64
N VAL A 267 -8.31 -3.81 23.75
CA VAL A 267 -8.12 -2.48 24.37
C VAL A 267 -6.68 -2.27 24.82
N GLN A 268 -6.05 -3.29 25.45
CA GLN A 268 -4.66 -3.22 25.85
C GLN A 268 -3.71 -3.14 24.64
N PHE A 269 -3.93 -3.97 23.62
CA PHE A 269 -3.20 -3.93 22.36
C PHE A 269 -3.27 -2.54 21.73
N PHE A 270 -4.46 -2.02 21.51
CA PHE A 270 -4.66 -0.72 20.86
C PHE A 270 -4.00 0.42 21.65
N LYS A 271 -4.20 0.46 22.98
CA LYS A 271 -3.57 1.45 23.86
C LYS A 271 -2.04 1.36 23.83
N ARG A 272 -1.49 0.15 23.80
CA ARG A 272 -0.02 -0.06 23.73
C ARG A 272 0.60 0.56 22.48
N TYR A 273 -0.08 0.48 21.34
CA TYR A 273 0.44 0.95 20.05
C TYR A 273 0.06 2.39 19.72
N THR A 274 -1.03 2.92 20.27
CA THR A 274 -1.51 4.29 19.98
C THR A 274 -1.33 5.28 21.14
N GLY A 275 -1.00 4.78 22.33
CA GLY A 275 -0.94 5.57 23.56
C GLY A 275 -2.29 5.86 24.20
N MET A 276 -3.43 5.54 23.55
CA MET A 276 -4.78 5.82 24.07
C MET A 276 -5.75 4.66 23.84
N PRO A 277 -6.80 4.52 24.68
CA PRO A 277 -7.84 3.51 24.48
C PRO A 277 -8.60 3.71 23.17
N PRO A 278 -9.13 2.62 22.54
CA PRO A 278 -9.84 2.70 21.26
C PRO A 278 -11.11 3.56 21.30
N GLY A 279 -11.87 3.54 22.40
CA GLY A 279 -13.04 4.42 22.56
C GLY A 279 -12.66 5.90 22.52
N ARG A 280 -11.61 6.30 23.25
CA ARG A 280 -11.09 7.67 23.18
C ARG A 280 -10.58 8.06 21.79
N TYR A 281 -9.96 7.11 21.10
CA TYR A 281 -9.48 7.34 19.73
C TYR A 281 -10.66 7.63 18.80
N ARG A 282 -11.72 6.81 18.85
CA ARG A 282 -12.95 6.99 18.08
C ARG A 282 -13.62 8.35 18.36
N ASP A 283 -13.80 8.69 19.64
CA ASP A 283 -14.53 9.90 20.03
C ASP A 283 -13.77 11.17 19.61
N ARG A 284 -12.45 11.17 19.71
CA ARG A 284 -11.60 12.27 19.21
C ARG A 284 -11.73 12.48 17.70
N GLN A 285 -11.90 11.42 16.93
CA GLN A 285 -12.09 11.52 15.47
C GLN A 285 -13.45 12.14 15.12
N LYS A 286 -14.50 11.85 15.91
CA LYS A 286 -15.81 12.50 15.75
C LYS A 286 -15.73 14.01 16.02
N GLU A 287 -14.98 14.44 17.02
CA GLU A 287 -14.79 15.86 17.35
C GLU A 287 -14.01 16.60 16.26
N THR A 288 -12.99 15.97 15.65
CA THR A 288 -12.19 16.58 14.58
C THR A 288 -12.85 16.54 13.21
N GLY A 289 -13.85 15.71 12.99
CA GLY A 289 -14.64 15.60 11.75
C GLY A 289 -15.88 16.52 11.74
N SER A 290 -16.18 17.22 12.83
CA SER A 290 -17.34 18.13 12.97
C SER A 290 -16.97 19.62 12.82
N LEU A 291 -15.78 19.94 12.31
CA LEU A 291 -15.32 21.29 11.97
C LEU A 291 -15.15 21.39 10.41
#